data_54782901b82f41e3eeec6a5ac56ce043
#
_entry.id   54782901b82f41e3eeec6a5ac56ce043
#
_cell.length_a   1.000
_cell.length_b   1.000
_cell.length_c   1.000
_cell.angle_alpha   90.00
_cell.angle_beta   90.00
_cell.angle_gamma   90.00
#
_symmetry.space_group_name_H-M   'P 1'
#
loop_
_entity.id
_entity.type
_entity.pdbx_description
1 polymer ?
#
loop_
_entity_poly.entity_id
_entity_poly.type
_entity_poly.pdbx_seq_one_letter_code
_entity_poly.pdbx_strand_id
1 'polypeptide(L)'
;LAPAPAAAGHGGSDDVRPGATGAPGRAVRLAWAVATIALVGVGSVRAAGWLFVLCLLAAVLTTGLALSGGRTPLGMLVSTVLPPLATARALPWAARGLAARRANGRGFGRILATVAVSIGLLAVFGVLFSSADAIFADLLTDLLPDISASGVTTWTSRWVLIGAGLLGGAYLVTRPPALDGLRGAPAPTVRRLEWALPLAALDALFAAFVLVQLTVLFGGSDHVLRTAGLSYAQYARGGFWQLLAVSALTLLVIGGAVRWAPRGSRTDRVLIRVLLGMLTALSLVVVASALYRMQVYTEAYGATRLRLFVTTVEFWLGLLFVLVGVGVLRLRGGWLPRLVVGTAVAALLGLAAINPDRFIAEHNVDRYRETGRLDVGYLAGLSADAVPALDRLPEPLRSCALRSIAAAGPETGLGTANLGRARARALFTAHPVSAGATCPEAYRW
;
A
#
# COMPACT_ATOMS: atom_id res chain seq x y z
N LEU A 1 15.35 79.86 -31.20
CA LEU A 1 14.15 79.50 -30.42
C LEU A 1 13.88 78.00 -30.62
N ALA A 2 14.42 77.15 -29.73
CA ALA A 2 14.19 75.71 -29.68
C ALA A 2 13.25 75.41 -28.53
N PRO A 3 12.23 74.55 -28.67
CA PRO A 3 11.44 74.07 -27.57
C PRO A 3 12.15 72.91 -26.83
N ALA A 4 11.96 72.85 -25.52
CA ALA A 4 12.49 71.90 -24.60
C ALA A 4 11.95 70.45 -24.79
N PRO A 5 12.71 69.43 -24.45
CA PRO A 5 12.23 68.04 -24.56
C PRO A 5 11.31 67.63 -23.40
N ALA A 6 10.22 66.95 -23.74
CA ALA A 6 9.25 66.43 -22.84
C ALA A 6 9.85 65.30 -21.98
N ALA A 7 9.49 65.25 -20.70
CA ALA A 7 9.88 64.26 -19.75
C ALA A 7 9.36 62.86 -20.09
N ALA A 8 10.30 61.91 -20.19
CA ALA A 8 9.99 60.51 -20.32
C ALA A 8 9.35 59.94 -19.03
N GLY A 9 8.12 59.45 -19.18
CA GLY A 9 7.44 58.74 -18.12
C GLY A 9 8.19 57.46 -17.75
N HIS A 10 8.45 57.28 -16.45
CA HIS A 10 8.88 56.02 -15.86
C HIS A 10 7.77 54.99 -16.04
N GLY A 11 7.93 54.11 -16.99
CA GLY A 11 7.18 52.88 -17.06
C GLY A 11 7.56 52.03 -15.86
N GLY A 12 6.62 51.91 -14.92
CA GLY A 12 6.74 50.94 -13.83
C GLY A 12 6.83 49.54 -14.46
N SER A 13 7.97 48.94 -14.32
CA SER A 13 8.14 47.50 -14.51
C SER A 13 7.29 46.83 -13.43
N ASP A 14 6.08 46.44 -13.78
CA ASP A 14 5.32 45.45 -12.99
C ASP A 14 6.21 44.21 -12.88
N ASP A 15 6.92 44.14 -11.75
CA ASP A 15 7.53 42.91 -11.23
C ASP A 15 6.40 41.88 -11.09
N VAL A 16 6.10 41.19 -12.18
CA VAL A 16 5.35 39.93 -12.15
C VAL A 16 6.22 38.95 -11.36
N ARG A 17 6.09 39.04 -10.03
CA ARG A 17 6.60 37.99 -9.13
C ARG A 17 6.07 36.67 -9.67
N PRO A 18 6.94 35.74 -10.13
CA PRO A 18 6.50 34.43 -10.53
C PRO A 18 5.80 33.84 -9.30
N GLY A 19 4.48 33.67 -9.41
CA GLY A 19 3.66 33.14 -8.35
C GLY A 19 4.35 31.90 -7.82
N ALA A 20 4.66 31.92 -6.53
CA ALA A 20 5.27 30.83 -5.79
C ALA A 20 4.39 29.58 -5.93
N THR A 21 4.57 28.83 -7.03
CA THR A 21 4.14 27.45 -7.16
C THR A 21 5.07 26.64 -6.26
N GLY A 22 4.89 26.83 -4.93
CA GLY A 22 5.74 26.25 -3.93
C GLY A 22 5.78 24.75 -4.08
N ALA A 23 6.98 24.18 -4.13
CA ALA A 23 7.24 22.78 -3.90
C ALA A 23 6.37 22.30 -2.71
N PRO A 24 5.90 21.03 -2.69
CA PRO A 24 5.13 20.53 -1.56
C PRO A 24 5.89 20.86 -0.30
N GLY A 25 5.21 21.52 0.66
CA GLY A 25 5.87 22.05 1.85
C GLY A 25 6.67 20.94 2.53
N ARG A 26 7.79 21.28 3.17
CA ARG A 26 8.65 20.30 3.88
C ARG A 26 7.86 19.33 4.72
N ALA A 27 6.77 19.77 5.36
CA ALA A 27 5.87 18.94 6.16
C ALA A 27 5.21 17.79 5.37
N VAL A 28 4.75 18.05 4.15
CA VAL A 28 4.13 17.01 3.30
C VAL A 28 5.16 15.96 2.85
N ARG A 29 6.36 16.40 2.50
CA ARG A 29 7.45 15.47 2.13
C ARG A 29 7.89 14.62 3.33
N LEU A 30 7.98 15.23 4.52
CA LEU A 30 8.26 14.52 5.77
C LEU A 30 7.15 13.51 6.09
N ALA A 31 5.88 13.88 5.91
CA ALA A 31 4.77 12.95 6.12
C ALA A 31 4.88 11.72 5.22
N TRP A 32 5.23 11.88 3.93
CA TRP A 32 5.47 10.76 3.03
C TRP A 32 6.69 9.92 3.42
N ALA A 33 7.77 10.55 3.88
CA ALA A 33 8.95 9.83 4.37
C ALA A 33 8.63 9.00 5.62
N VAL A 34 7.88 9.57 6.58
CA VAL A 34 7.40 8.84 7.77
C VAL A 34 6.48 7.69 7.36
N ALA A 35 5.57 7.90 6.41
CA ALA A 35 4.71 6.84 5.88
C ALA A 35 5.53 5.70 5.27
N THR A 36 6.59 6.02 4.50
CA THR A 36 7.51 5.02 3.94
C THR A 36 8.18 4.20 5.03
N ILE A 37 8.74 4.85 6.05
CA ILE A 37 9.41 4.18 7.16
C ILE A 37 8.42 3.28 7.92
N ALA A 38 7.21 3.77 8.18
CA ALA A 38 6.16 2.99 8.85
C ALA A 38 5.76 1.74 8.04
N LEU A 39 5.56 1.88 6.72
CA LEU A 39 5.21 0.77 5.83
C LEU A 39 6.32 -0.30 5.77
N VAL A 40 7.58 0.12 5.65
CA VAL A 40 8.72 -0.82 5.66
C VAL A 40 8.88 -1.47 7.03
N GLY A 41 8.66 -0.70 8.11
CA GLY A 41 8.70 -1.18 9.49
C GLY A 41 7.66 -2.27 9.82
N VAL A 42 6.59 -2.39 9.04
CA VAL A 42 5.61 -3.49 9.19
C VAL A 42 6.29 -4.86 9.11
N GLY A 43 7.29 -5.03 8.24
CA GLY A 43 8.04 -6.28 8.09
C GLY A 43 8.80 -6.72 9.34
N SER A 44 9.20 -5.79 10.23
CA SER A 44 9.85 -6.10 11.51
C SER A 44 8.87 -6.54 12.59
N VAL A 45 7.58 -6.18 12.45
CA VAL A 45 6.55 -6.41 13.47
C VAL A 45 5.64 -7.57 13.11
N ARG A 46 5.29 -7.72 11.81
CA ARG A 46 4.34 -8.70 11.28
C ARG A 46 5.01 -9.76 10.43
N ALA A 47 4.65 -11.01 10.65
CA ALA A 47 5.15 -12.15 9.89
C ALA A 47 4.33 -12.41 8.59
N ALA A 48 3.21 -11.71 8.39
CA ALA A 48 2.33 -11.84 7.23
C ALA A 48 2.99 -11.29 5.95
N GLY A 49 3.69 -12.14 5.19
CA GLY A 49 4.43 -11.76 3.98
C GLY A 49 3.58 -11.09 2.90
N TRP A 50 2.33 -11.53 2.72
CA TRP A 50 1.40 -10.93 1.76
C TRP A 50 1.09 -9.45 2.07
N LEU A 51 0.92 -9.12 3.35
CA LEU A 51 0.72 -7.74 3.80
C LEU A 51 1.99 -6.92 3.60
N PHE A 52 3.15 -7.50 3.90
CA PHE A 52 4.43 -6.82 3.71
C PHE A 52 4.70 -6.46 2.25
N VAL A 53 4.33 -7.34 1.30
CA VAL A 53 4.41 -7.03 -0.14
C VAL A 53 3.55 -5.81 -0.50
N LEU A 54 2.31 -5.73 0.00
CA LEU A 54 1.45 -4.57 -0.22
C LEU A 54 2.04 -3.29 0.39
N CYS A 55 2.61 -3.39 1.60
CA CYS A 55 3.30 -2.28 2.24
C CYS A 55 4.54 -1.82 1.45
N LEU A 56 5.31 -2.74 0.87
CA LEU A 56 6.44 -2.40 0.01
C LEU A 56 6.02 -1.67 -1.26
N LEU A 57 4.95 -2.13 -1.93
CA LEU A 57 4.41 -1.44 -3.10
C LEU A 57 3.96 -0.01 -2.76
N ALA A 58 3.27 0.16 -1.63
CA ALA A 58 2.89 1.48 -1.14
C ALA A 58 4.12 2.33 -0.73
N ALA A 59 5.16 1.70 -0.16
CA ALA A 59 6.40 2.37 0.20
C ALA A 59 7.17 2.91 -1.02
N VAL A 60 7.16 2.21 -2.15
CA VAL A 60 7.73 2.72 -3.42
C VAL A 60 7.02 4.01 -3.84
N LEU A 61 5.68 4.01 -3.82
CA LEU A 61 4.89 5.21 -4.15
C LEU A 61 5.19 6.37 -3.19
N THR A 62 5.15 6.11 -1.87
CA THR A 62 5.39 7.16 -0.86
C THR A 62 6.82 7.67 -0.88
N THR A 63 7.81 6.83 -1.18
CA THR A 63 9.21 7.24 -1.42
C THR A 63 9.29 8.19 -2.62
N GLY A 64 8.66 7.84 -3.74
CA GLY A 64 8.59 8.71 -4.91
C GLY A 64 8.00 10.09 -4.57
N LEU A 65 6.90 10.10 -3.81
CA LEU A 65 6.25 11.34 -3.36
C LEU A 65 7.10 12.15 -2.36
N ALA A 66 7.85 11.49 -1.49
CA ALA A 66 8.77 12.15 -0.57
C ALA A 66 9.94 12.82 -1.30
N LEU A 67 10.49 12.16 -2.31
CA LEU A 67 11.68 12.62 -3.05
C LEU A 67 11.34 13.66 -4.13
N SER A 68 10.38 13.37 -4.98
CA SER A 68 10.06 14.17 -6.16
C SER A 68 8.83 15.08 -5.99
N GLY A 69 7.98 14.80 -5.02
CA GLY A 69 6.71 15.51 -4.85
C GLY A 69 5.66 15.04 -5.84
N GLY A 70 4.78 15.94 -6.26
CA GLY A 70 3.67 15.69 -7.18
C GLY A 70 2.34 16.07 -6.53
N ARG A 71 1.59 16.93 -7.20
CA ARG A 71 0.27 17.38 -6.74
C ARG A 71 -0.85 16.87 -7.64
N THR A 72 -0.51 16.57 -8.89
CA THR A 72 -1.45 16.06 -9.90
C THR A 72 -1.43 14.53 -9.90
N PRO A 73 -2.52 13.84 -10.27
CA PRO A 73 -2.54 12.39 -10.38
C PRO A 73 -1.42 11.86 -11.29
N LEU A 74 -1.19 12.52 -12.43
CA LEU A 74 -0.13 12.16 -13.36
C LEU A 74 1.26 12.37 -12.73
N GLY A 75 1.48 13.48 -12.02
CA GLY A 75 2.71 13.73 -11.29
C GLY A 75 2.98 12.69 -10.21
N MET A 76 1.95 12.18 -9.53
CA MET A 76 2.07 11.12 -8.54
C MET A 76 2.43 9.77 -9.18
N LEU A 77 1.81 9.41 -10.30
CA LEU A 77 2.16 8.20 -11.06
C LEU A 77 3.60 8.25 -11.57
N VAL A 78 4.00 9.38 -12.14
CA VAL A 78 5.38 9.59 -12.61
C VAL A 78 6.37 9.52 -11.45
N SER A 79 6.03 10.09 -10.28
CA SER A 79 6.90 10.04 -9.11
C SER A 79 7.19 8.62 -8.61
N THR A 80 6.30 7.66 -8.86
CA THR A 80 6.49 6.24 -8.49
C THR A 80 7.60 5.59 -9.33
N VAL A 81 7.69 5.96 -10.61
CA VAL A 81 8.65 5.37 -11.57
C VAL A 81 9.98 6.14 -11.58
N LEU A 82 9.98 7.39 -11.11
CA LEU A 82 11.17 8.23 -11.13
C LEU A 82 12.35 7.70 -10.31
N PRO A 83 12.21 7.16 -9.09
CA PRO A 83 13.37 6.69 -8.32
C PRO A 83 14.21 5.63 -9.04
N PRO A 84 13.64 4.54 -9.61
CA PRO A 84 14.44 3.58 -10.37
C PRO A 84 15.02 4.17 -11.66
N LEU A 85 14.29 5.05 -12.37
CA LEU A 85 14.82 5.72 -13.57
C LEU A 85 15.91 6.75 -13.25
N ALA A 86 15.79 7.44 -12.11
CA ALA A 86 16.78 8.39 -11.65
C ALA A 86 18.13 7.73 -11.36
N THR A 87 18.15 6.46 -10.95
CA THR A 87 19.37 5.69 -10.71
C THR A 87 20.26 5.63 -11.96
N ALA A 88 19.68 5.37 -13.13
CA ALA A 88 20.44 5.35 -14.38
C ALA A 88 21.10 6.72 -14.71
N ARG A 89 20.40 7.81 -14.41
CA ARG A 89 20.91 9.17 -14.60
C ARG A 89 21.85 9.62 -13.48
N ALA A 90 21.74 9.03 -12.31
CA ALA A 90 22.58 9.33 -11.15
C ALA A 90 23.99 8.77 -11.30
N LEU A 91 24.21 7.68 -12.06
CA LEU A 91 25.53 7.09 -12.30
C LEU A 91 26.53 8.08 -12.91
N PRO A 92 26.27 8.76 -14.05
CA PRO A 92 27.19 9.74 -14.60
C PRO A 92 27.34 11.00 -13.73
N TRP A 93 26.30 11.35 -12.96
CA TRP A 93 26.38 12.44 -11.98
C TRP A 93 27.31 12.09 -10.81
N ALA A 94 27.20 10.89 -10.26
CA ALA A 94 28.07 10.41 -9.19
C ALA A 94 29.52 10.25 -9.68
N ALA A 95 29.72 9.69 -10.87
CA ALA A 95 31.05 9.55 -11.48
C ALA A 95 31.74 10.90 -11.65
N ARG A 96 31.01 11.92 -12.13
CA ARG A 96 31.55 13.30 -12.25
C ARG A 96 31.84 13.92 -10.88
N GLY A 97 30.98 13.69 -9.89
CA GLY A 97 31.23 14.17 -8.52
C GLY A 97 32.46 13.52 -7.87
N LEU A 98 32.65 12.21 -8.10
CA LEU A 98 33.85 11.48 -7.68
C LEU A 98 35.12 11.95 -8.40
N ALA A 99 35.03 12.16 -9.72
CA ALA A 99 36.15 12.69 -10.51
C ALA A 99 36.58 14.09 -10.06
N ALA A 100 35.62 14.98 -9.80
CA ALA A 100 35.88 16.31 -9.27
C ALA A 100 36.54 16.28 -7.87
N ARG A 101 36.12 15.37 -7.00
CA ARG A 101 36.74 15.14 -5.69
C ARG A 101 38.14 14.53 -5.79
N ARG A 102 38.38 13.65 -6.76
CA ARG A 102 39.72 13.09 -7.05
C ARG A 102 40.68 14.19 -7.54
N ALA A 103 40.20 15.10 -8.35
CA ALA A 103 41.00 16.21 -8.83
C ALA A 103 41.40 17.22 -7.70
N ASN A 104 40.54 17.40 -6.70
CA ASN A 104 40.75 18.32 -5.59
C ASN A 104 41.39 17.74 -4.32
N GLY A 105 41.62 16.41 -4.24
CA GLY A 105 41.96 15.82 -2.96
C GLY A 105 42.91 14.64 -2.97
N ARG A 106 44.15 14.86 -2.49
CA ARG A 106 45.05 13.79 -2.05
C ARG A 106 44.50 12.91 -0.92
N GLY A 107 43.30 13.24 -0.34
CA GLY A 107 42.68 12.53 0.77
C GLY A 107 41.89 11.28 0.37
N PHE A 108 41.18 11.28 -0.76
CA PHE A 108 40.28 10.16 -1.14
C PHE A 108 41.04 8.87 -1.43
N GLY A 109 42.17 8.93 -2.13
CA GLY A 109 43.05 7.79 -2.37
C GLY A 109 43.61 7.18 -1.08
N ARG A 110 43.95 8.03 -0.10
CA ARG A 110 44.38 7.57 1.23
C ARG A 110 43.27 6.86 1.99
N ILE A 111 42.06 7.41 2.01
CA ILE A 111 40.90 6.76 2.66
C ILE A 111 40.64 5.40 2.02
N LEU A 112 40.60 5.31 0.69
CA LEU A 112 40.38 4.06 -0.02
C LEU A 112 41.49 3.02 0.27
N ALA A 113 42.75 3.45 0.28
CA ALA A 113 43.87 2.62 0.66
C ALA A 113 43.79 2.14 2.12
N THR A 114 43.44 3.05 3.05
CA THR A 114 43.23 2.68 4.46
C THR A 114 42.13 1.65 4.62
N VAL A 115 40.98 1.87 3.95
CA VAL A 115 39.86 0.89 3.98
C VAL A 115 40.26 -0.46 3.40
N ALA A 116 40.96 -0.47 2.27
CA ALA A 116 41.45 -1.71 1.65
C ALA A 116 42.43 -2.46 2.56
N VAL A 117 43.38 -1.75 3.17
CA VAL A 117 44.33 -2.33 4.15
C VAL A 117 43.59 -2.85 5.37
N SER A 118 42.59 -2.11 5.90
CA SER A 118 41.79 -2.54 7.04
C SER A 118 41.01 -3.83 6.73
N ILE A 119 40.37 -3.89 5.56
CA ILE A 119 39.65 -5.10 5.12
C ILE A 119 40.64 -6.29 4.95
N GLY A 120 41.80 -6.03 4.35
CA GLY A 120 42.85 -7.04 4.21
C GLY A 120 43.35 -7.58 5.55
N LEU A 121 43.61 -6.71 6.51
CA LEU A 121 44.00 -7.09 7.86
C LEU A 121 42.90 -7.91 8.55
N LEU A 122 41.65 -7.42 8.53
CA LEU A 122 40.52 -8.14 9.12
C LEU A 122 40.31 -9.54 8.49
N ALA A 123 40.50 -9.66 7.18
CA ALA A 123 40.42 -10.96 6.50
C ALA A 123 41.54 -11.90 6.95
N VAL A 124 42.82 -11.45 6.97
CA VAL A 124 43.94 -12.25 7.37
C VAL A 124 43.83 -12.68 8.84
N PHE A 125 43.62 -11.75 9.73
CA PHE A 125 43.47 -12.05 11.17
C PHE A 125 42.20 -12.83 11.47
N GLY A 126 41.10 -12.56 10.80
CA GLY A 126 39.86 -13.31 10.89
C GLY A 126 40.06 -14.79 10.55
N VAL A 127 40.74 -15.11 9.43
CA VAL A 127 41.08 -16.48 9.05
C VAL A 127 42.03 -17.14 10.05
N LEU A 128 43.02 -16.39 10.54
CA LEU A 128 43.97 -16.94 11.53
C LEU A 128 43.26 -17.26 12.86
N PHE A 129 42.40 -16.39 13.36
CA PHE A 129 41.67 -16.62 14.60
C PHE A 129 40.62 -17.75 14.44
N SER A 130 39.92 -17.81 13.31
CA SER A 130 38.99 -18.91 13.00
C SER A 130 39.69 -20.28 12.91
N SER A 131 40.93 -20.30 12.46
CA SER A 131 41.72 -21.53 12.44
C SER A 131 42.26 -21.94 13.83
N ALA A 132 42.34 -21.01 14.75
CA ALA A 132 42.86 -21.19 16.11
C ALA A 132 41.77 -21.57 17.13
N ASP A 133 40.52 -21.07 16.95
CA ASP A 133 39.43 -21.25 17.90
C ASP A 133 38.10 -21.51 17.18
N ALA A 134 37.48 -22.67 17.47
CA ALA A 134 36.22 -23.08 16.86
C ALA A 134 35.04 -22.18 17.24
N ILE A 135 34.99 -21.67 18.47
CA ILE A 135 33.92 -20.76 18.94
C ILE A 135 34.01 -19.45 18.16
N PHE A 136 35.20 -18.95 17.93
CA PHE A 136 35.41 -17.75 17.11
C PHE A 136 35.07 -17.99 15.63
N ALA A 137 35.34 -19.19 15.10
CA ALA A 137 34.95 -19.57 13.75
C ALA A 137 33.44 -19.56 13.58
N ASP A 138 32.69 -20.13 14.52
CA ASP A 138 31.22 -20.14 14.52
C ASP A 138 30.66 -18.71 14.60
N LEU A 139 31.20 -17.87 15.50
CA LEU A 139 30.84 -16.47 15.62
C LEU A 139 31.10 -15.70 14.34
N LEU A 140 32.24 -15.93 13.68
CA LEU A 140 32.59 -15.26 12.41
C LEU A 140 31.70 -15.73 11.27
N THR A 141 31.32 -17.00 11.26
CA THR A 141 30.41 -17.59 10.26
C THR A 141 29.00 -17.02 10.41
N ASP A 142 28.54 -16.77 11.64
CA ASP A 142 27.24 -16.13 11.91
C ASP A 142 27.22 -14.64 11.52
N LEU A 143 28.38 -13.97 11.57
CA LEU A 143 28.53 -12.55 11.22
C LEU A 143 28.71 -12.33 9.72
N LEU A 144 29.35 -13.29 9.03
CA LEU A 144 29.65 -13.19 7.61
C LEU A 144 28.43 -13.67 6.78
N PRO A 145 28.19 -13.06 5.60
CA PRO A 145 27.16 -13.56 4.70
C PRO A 145 27.52 -14.97 4.21
N ASP A 146 26.49 -15.77 3.95
CA ASP A 146 26.64 -17.08 3.33
C ASP A 146 27.49 -16.99 2.05
N ILE A 147 28.67 -17.64 2.06
CA ILE A 147 29.67 -17.61 0.98
C ILE A 147 29.29 -18.59 -0.14
N SER A 148 28.14 -19.29 -0.05
CA SER A 148 27.61 -20.04 -1.18
C SER A 148 27.37 -19.13 -2.39
N ALA A 149 27.46 -19.66 -3.60
CA ALA A 149 27.22 -18.88 -4.83
C ALA A 149 25.84 -18.20 -4.83
N SER A 150 24.83 -18.84 -4.24
CA SER A 150 23.48 -18.30 -4.05
C SER A 150 23.46 -17.20 -2.97
N GLY A 151 24.17 -17.39 -1.87
CA GLY A 151 24.28 -16.41 -0.78
C GLY A 151 24.98 -15.13 -1.25
N VAL A 152 26.13 -15.26 -1.93
CA VAL A 152 26.87 -14.13 -2.51
C VAL A 152 26.02 -13.37 -3.52
N THR A 153 25.33 -14.08 -4.42
CA THR A 153 24.44 -13.45 -5.42
C THR A 153 23.31 -12.68 -4.74
N THR A 154 22.66 -13.28 -3.75
CA THR A 154 21.56 -12.66 -3.01
C THR A 154 22.05 -11.44 -2.22
N TRP A 155 23.19 -11.54 -1.56
CA TRP A 155 23.80 -10.46 -0.80
C TRP A 155 24.20 -9.30 -1.71
N THR A 156 24.90 -9.59 -2.81
CA THR A 156 25.34 -8.58 -3.80
C THR A 156 24.14 -7.89 -4.45
N SER A 157 23.11 -8.65 -4.85
CA SER A 157 21.90 -8.07 -5.45
C SER A 157 21.17 -7.13 -4.49
N ARG A 158 21.08 -7.47 -3.20
CA ARG A 158 20.50 -6.59 -2.17
C ARG A 158 21.29 -5.29 -2.04
N TRP A 159 22.61 -5.35 -1.98
CA TRP A 159 23.46 -4.15 -1.88
C TRP A 159 23.41 -3.29 -3.13
N VAL A 160 23.38 -3.90 -4.31
CA VAL A 160 23.23 -3.17 -5.58
C VAL A 160 21.87 -2.45 -5.62
N LEU A 161 20.79 -3.12 -5.24
CA LEU A 161 19.45 -2.53 -5.22
C LEU A 161 19.34 -1.38 -4.20
N ILE A 162 19.84 -1.58 -2.98
CA ILE A 162 19.86 -0.54 -1.94
C ILE A 162 20.72 0.64 -2.38
N GLY A 163 21.93 0.38 -2.85
CA GLY A 163 22.87 1.40 -3.32
C GLY A 163 22.31 2.20 -4.50
N ALA A 164 21.69 1.51 -5.46
CA ALA A 164 21.00 2.12 -6.59
C ALA A 164 19.84 3.02 -6.12
N GLY A 165 19.01 2.53 -5.19
CA GLY A 165 17.92 3.31 -4.62
C GLY A 165 18.40 4.56 -3.87
N LEU A 166 19.45 4.44 -3.06
CA LEU A 166 20.05 5.57 -2.35
C LEU A 166 20.66 6.59 -3.32
N LEU A 167 21.35 6.13 -4.37
CA LEU A 167 21.96 6.99 -5.38
C LEU A 167 20.89 7.74 -6.19
N GLY A 168 19.83 7.04 -6.63
CA GLY A 168 18.69 7.65 -7.32
C GLY A 168 17.97 8.65 -6.42
N GLY A 169 17.77 8.32 -5.14
CA GLY A 169 17.19 9.20 -4.14
C GLY A 169 18.03 10.47 -3.92
N ALA A 170 19.35 10.34 -3.74
CA ALA A 170 20.26 11.46 -3.59
C ALA A 170 20.24 12.38 -4.84
N TYR A 171 20.19 11.80 -6.03
CA TYR A 171 20.07 12.56 -7.27
C TYR A 171 18.76 13.36 -7.32
N LEU A 172 17.61 12.76 -6.98
CA LEU A 172 16.30 13.42 -6.97
C LEU A 172 16.19 14.52 -5.92
N VAL A 173 16.87 14.38 -4.77
CA VAL A 173 16.94 15.43 -3.74
C VAL A 173 17.72 16.64 -4.25
N THR A 174 18.82 16.42 -4.98
CA THR A 174 19.67 17.50 -5.51
C THR A 174 19.10 18.13 -6.78
N ARG A 175 18.31 17.38 -7.55
CA ARG A 175 17.69 17.83 -8.81
C ARG A 175 16.22 17.41 -8.87
N PRO A 176 15.34 18.04 -8.07
CA PRO A 176 13.93 17.70 -8.05
C PRO A 176 13.28 18.00 -9.40
N PRO A 177 12.58 17.03 -10.00
CA PRO A 177 11.85 17.24 -11.25
C PRO A 177 10.62 18.14 -11.03
N ALA A 178 10.33 19.00 -12.00
CA ALA A 178 9.15 19.87 -11.98
C ALA A 178 7.88 19.09 -12.37
N LEU A 179 7.39 18.22 -11.49
CA LEU A 179 6.21 17.38 -11.76
C LEU A 179 4.87 18.13 -11.69
N ASP A 180 4.84 19.29 -11.04
CA ASP A 180 3.62 20.11 -10.91
C ASP A 180 3.19 20.73 -12.25
N GLY A 181 4.08 20.80 -13.23
CA GLY A 181 3.82 21.21 -14.61
C GLY A 181 3.16 20.13 -15.48
N LEU A 182 3.14 18.86 -15.02
CA LEU A 182 2.48 17.77 -15.73
C LEU A 182 0.96 17.86 -15.51
N ARG A 183 0.36 18.83 -16.19
CA ARG A 183 -1.11 18.93 -16.30
C ARG A 183 -1.51 18.23 -17.59
N GLY A 184 -2.47 17.32 -17.50
CA GLY A 184 -3.07 16.76 -18.72
C GLY A 184 -3.59 17.89 -19.61
N ALA A 185 -3.62 17.67 -20.92
CA ALA A 185 -4.16 18.64 -21.88
C ALA A 185 -5.50 19.20 -21.37
N PRO A 186 -5.83 20.48 -21.66
CA PRO A 186 -7.14 21.04 -21.34
C PRO A 186 -8.22 20.12 -21.92
N ALA A 187 -9.19 19.75 -21.10
CA ALA A 187 -10.27 18.91 -21.59
C ALA A 187 -11.12 19.71 -22.59
N PRO A 188 -11.54 19.11 -23.72
CA PRO A 188 -12.48 19.74 -24.62
C PRO A 188 -13.76 20.09 -23.85
N THR A 189 -14.33 21.25 -24.13
CA THR A 189 -15.61 21.66 -23.53
C THR A 189 -16.73 20.80 -24.12
N VAL A 190 -17.35 20.00 -23.26
CA VAL A 190 -18.47 19.12 -23.61
C VAL A 190 -19.79 19.86 -23.43
N ARG A 191 -20.76 19.67 -24.32
CA ARG A 191 -22.09 20.28 -24.19
C ARG A 191 -22.81 19.72 -22.96
N ARG A 192 -23.68 20.51 -22.34
CA ARG A 192 -24.38 20.17 -21.10
C ARG A 192 -25.10 18.80 -21.18
N LEU A 193 -25.82 18.55 -22.28
CA LEU A 193 -26.54 17.28 -22.48
C LEU A 193 -25.62 16.08 -22.63
N GLU A 194 -24.42 16.24 -23.18
CA GLU A 194 -23.50 15.15 -23.46
C GLU A 194 -22.94 14.51 -22.18
N TRP A 195 -22.81 15.26 -21.09
CA TRP A 195 -22.35 14.72 -19.81
C TRP A 195 -23.49 14.51 -18.80
N ALA A 196 -24.54 15.38 -18.82
CA ALA A 196 -25.60 15.30 -17.81
C ALA A 196 -26.59 14.15 -18.10
N LEU A 197 -26.89 13.87 -19.37
CA LEU A 197 -27.82 12.79 -19.74
C LEU A 197 -27.28 11.40 -19.36
N PRO A 198 -26.02 11.02 -19.69
CA PRO A 198 -25.47 9.74 -19.24
C PRO A 198 -25.40 9.61 -17.72
N LEU A 199 -25.07 10.69 -17.00
CA LEU A 199 -25.04 10.67 -15.54
C LEU A 199 -26.44 10.52 -14.93
N ALA A 200 -27.45 11.22 -15.45
CA ALA A 200 -28.82 11.08 -15.00
C ALA A 200 -29.38 9.68 -15.27
N ALA A 201 -29.04 9.07 -16.42
CA ALA A 201 -29.40 7.69 -16.71
C ALA A 201 -28.69 6.70 -15.76
N LEU A 202 -27.43 6.96 -15.44
CA LEU A 202 -26.69 6.17 -14.46
C LEU A 202 -27.27 6.32 -13.04
N ASP A 203 -27.62 7.53 -12.61
CA ASP A 203 -28.29 7.79 -11.34
C ASP A 203 -29.62 7.04 -11.25
N ALA A 204 -30.45 7.06 -12.31
CA ALA A 204 -31.70 6.32 -12.37
C ALA A 204 -31.46 4.81 -12.24
N LEU A 205 -30.46 4.25 -12.92
CA LEU A 205 -30.08 2.85 -12.81
C LEU A 205 -29.63 2.49 -11.38
N PHE A 206 -28.78 3.32 -10.77
CA PHE A 206 -28.34 3.10 -9.39
C PHE A 206 -29.49 3.24 -8.39
N ALA A 207 -30.39 4.19 -8.59
CA ALA A 207 -31.57 4.34 -7.75
C ALA A 207 -32.48 3.08 -7.84
N ALA A 208 -32.74 2.57 -9.04
CA ALA A 208 -33.49 1.35 -9.23
C ALA A 208 -32.79 0.15 -8.56
N PHE A 209 -31.47 0.01 -8.72
CA PHE A 209 -30.70 -1.03 -8.06
C PHE A 209 -30.77 -0.93 -6.53
N VAL A 210 -30.58 0.28 -5.98
CA VAL A 210 -30.65 0.53 -4.53
C VAL A 210 -32.05 0.22 -3.99
N LEU A 211 -33.13 0.58 -4.69
CA LEU A 211 -34.48 0.24 -4.30
C LEU A 211 -34.67 -1.29 -4.20
N VAL A 212 -34.18 -2.04 -5.18
CA VAL A 212 -34.19 -3.52 -5.13
C VAL A 212 -33.36 -4.04 -3.95
N GLN A 213 -32.18 -3.45 -3.68
CA GLN A 213 -31.36 -3.85 -2.54
C GLN A 213 -32.04 -3.59 -1.19
N LEU A 214 -32.73 -2.47 -1.07
CA LEU A 214 -33.48 -2.13 0.15
C LEU A 214 -34.66 -3.09 0.37
N THR A 215 -35.39 -3.48 -0.67
CA THR A 215 -36.47 -4.48 -0.54
C THR A 215 -35.94 -5.83 -0.09
N VAL A 216 -34.75 -6.23 -0.59
CA VAL A 216 -34.10 -7.47 -0.18
C VAL A 216 -33.57 -7.38 1.26
N LEU A 217 -33.00 -6.23 1.65
CA LEU A 217 -32.43 -6.02 3.00
C LEU A 217 -33.52 -5.94 4.07
N PHE A 218 -34.67 -5.29 3.78
CA PHE A 218 -35.79 -5.10 4.70
C PHE A 218 -36.86 -6.17 4.58
N GLY A 219 -36.92 -6.91 3.46
CA GLY A 219 -37.92 -7.97 3.21
C GLY A 219 -37.68 -9.28 3.98
N GLY A 220 -36.58 -9.38 4.73
CA GLY A 220 -36.23 -10.55 5.54
C GLY A 220 -35.62 -11.71 4.74
N SER A 221 -34.82 -12.53 5.41
CA SER A 221 -34.10 -13.68 4.84
C SER A 221 -35.03 -14.72 4.19
N ASP A 222 -36.26 -14.89 4.70
CA ASP A 222 -37.21 -15.88 4.21
C ASP A 222 -37.78 -15.54 2.83
N HIS A 223 -37.90 -14.26 2.51
CA HIS A 223 -38.44 -13.83 1.20
C HIS A 223 -37.43 -14.08 0.07
N VAL A 224 -36.12 -13.85 0.35
CA VAL A 224 -35.04 -14.06 -0.63
C VAL A 224 -34.82 -15.54 -0.91
N LEU A 225 -34.88 -16.38 0.11
CA LEU A 225 -34.70 -17.83 -0.04
C LEU A 225 -35.83 -18.48 -0.85
N ARG A 226 -37.06 -17.97 -0.71
CA ARG A 226 -38.22 -18.48 -1.46
C ARG A 226 -38.29 -18.02 -2.91
N THR A 227 -37.75 -16.81 -3.20
CA THR A 227 -37.91 -16.21 -4.53
C THR A 227 -36.72 -16.55 -5.47
N ALA A 228 -35.51 -16.76 -4.95
CA ALA A 228 -34.32 -16.97 -5.78
C ALA A 228 -33.84 -18.42 -5.87
N GLY A 229 -34.38 -19.37 -5.06
CA GLY A 229 -33.96 -20.80 -5.08
C GLY A 229 -32.46 -21.02 -4.80
N LEU A 230 -31.74 -19.98 -4.38
CA LEU A 230 -30.30 -20.01 -4.13
C LEU A 230 -30.02 -20.25 -2.64
N SER A 231 -29.01 -21.04 -2.32
CA SER A 231 -28.52 -21.10 -0.96
C SER A 231 -28.00 -19.72 -0.54
N TYR A 232 -28.16 -19.37 0.74
CA TYR A 232 -27.69 -18.11 1.31
C TYR A 232 -26.21 -17.82 0.97
N ALA A 233 -25.44 -18.90 0.86
CA ALA A 233 -24.03 -18.90 0.46
C ALA A 233 -23.79 -18.54 -1.01
N GLN A 234 -24.61 -19.03 -1.91
CA GLN A 234 -24.52 -18.71 -3.34
C GLN A 234 -24.90 -17.25 -3.59
N TYR A 235 -25.91 -16.74 -2.86
CA TYR A 235 -26.30 -15.33 -2.91
C TYR A 235 -25.17 -14.39 -2.39
N ALA A 236 -24.55 -14.74 -1.27
CA ALA A 236 -23.43 -13.94 -0.71
C ALA A 236 -22.16 -14.01 -1.58
N ARG A 237 -21.91 -15.15 -2.25
CA ARG A 237 -20.77 -15.36 -3.15
C ARG A 237 -20.99 -14.72 -4.52
N GLY A 238 -22.23 -14.73 -5.01
CA GLY A 238 -22.62 -14.12 -6.27
C GLY A 238 -22.73 -12.61 -6.13
N GLY A 239 -22.20 -11.86 -7.09
CA GLY A 239 -22.39 -10.42 -7.18
C GLY A 239 -21.42 -9.55 -6.39
N PHE A 240 -20.62 -10.11 -5.44
CA PHE A 240 -19.67 -9.30 -4.67
C PHE A 240 -18.60 -8.63 -5.57
N TRP A 241 -17.95 -9.40 -6.44
CA TRP A 241 -16.94 -8.87 -7.36
C TRP A 241 -17.50 -7.82 -8.32
N GLN A 242 -18.75 -8.00 -8.71
CA GLN A 242 -19.49 -7.05 -9.54
C GLN A 242 -19.72 -5.73 -8.79
N LEU A 243 -20.11 -5.77 -7.51
CA LEU A 243 -20.31 -4.56 -6.71
C LEU A 243 -18.99 -3.82 -6.49
N LEU A 244 -17.89 -4.54 -6.22
CA LEU A 244 -16.55 -3.96 -6.11
C LEU A 244 -16.15 -3.26 -7.43
N ALA A 245 -16.36 -3.94 -8.57
CA ALA A 245 -16.08 -3.37 -9.89
C ALA A 245 -16.96 -2.15 -10.17
N VAL A 246 -18.25 -2.20 -9.83
CA VAL A 246 -19.18 -1.07 -9.96
C VAL A 246 -18.68 0.12 -9.13
N SER A 247 -18.28 -0.09 -7.88
CA SER A 247 -17.76 0.96 -7.01
C SER A 247 -16.50 1.62 -7.60
N ALA A 248 -15.54 0.81 -8.05
CA ALA A 248 -14.33 1.32 -8.69
C ALA A 248 -14.63 2.09 -10.00
N LEU A 249 -15.50 1.53 -10.84
CA LEU A 249 -15.89 2.15 -12.12
C LEU A 249 -16.64 3.47 -11.89
N THR A 250 -17.50 3.54 -10.88
CA THR A 250 -18.22 4.76 -10.54
C THR A 250 -17.29 5.88 -10.10
N LEU A 251 -16.24 5.58 -9.33
CA LEU A 251 -15.20 6.57 -9.01
C LEU A 251 -14.49 7.09 -10.26
N LEU A 252 -14.23 6.23 -11.26
CA LEU A 252 -13.68 6.64 -12.54
C LEU A 252 -14.65 7.53 -13.33
N VAL A 253 -15.94 7.20 -13.35
CA VAL A 253 -16.99 8.01 -13.98
C VAL A 253 -17.08 9.39 -13.32
N ILE A 254 -17.11 9.46 -11.99
CA ILE A 254 -17.13 10.73 -11.25
C ILE A 254 -15.85 11.52 -11.55
N GLY A 255 -14.68 10.89 -11.55
CA GLY A 255 -13.40 11.52 -11.90
C GLY A 255 -13.40 12.09 -13.31
N GLY A 256 -13.92 11.34 -14.28
CA GLY A 256 -14.13 11.78 -15.67
C GLY A 256 -15.10 12.95 -15.75
N ALA A 257 -16.26 12.83 -15.13
CA ALA A 257 -17.28 13.90 -15.14
C ALA A 257 -16.74 15.20 -14.54
N VAL A 258 -16.03 15.13 -13.40
CA VAL A 258 -15.36 16.28 -12.79
C VAL A 258 -14.30 16.89 -13.72
N ARG A 259 -13.67 16.09 -14.58
CA ARG A 259 -12.63 16.54 -15.53
C ARG A 259 -13.21 17.26 -16.74
N TRP A 260 -14.38 16.83 -17.27
CA TRP A 260 -14.95 17.31 -18.53
C TRP A 260 -16.16 18.24 -18.35
N ALA A 261 -16.90 18.15 -17.22
CA ALA A 261 -18.07 18.98 -17.02
C ALA A 261 -17.70 20.48 -16.88
N PRO A 262 -18.34 21.37 -17.68
CA PRO A 262 -18.13 22.81 -17.59
C PRO A 262 -18.66 23.35 -16.25
N ARG A 263 -17.95 24.34 -15.67
CA ARG A 263 -18.30 24.94 -14.38
C ARG A 263 -18.63 26.43 -14.47
N GLY A 264 -18.80 26.93 -15.70
CA GLY A 264 -18.95 28.35 -15.96
C GLY A 264 -20.27 28.92 -15.42
N SER A 265 -21.40 28.28 -15.70
CA SER A 265 -22.71 28.76 -15.30
C SER A 265 -23.13 28.30 -13.88
N ARG A 266 -24.08 29.01 -13.28
CA ARG A 266 -24.70 28.61 -12.01
C ARG A 266 -25.41 27.25 -12.16
N THR A 267 -26.10 27.08 -13.27
CA THR A 267 -26.84 25.85 -13.61
C THR A 267 -25.90 24.65 -13.70
N ASP A 268 -24.74 24.79 -14.36
CA ASP A 268 -23.77 23.71 -14.48
C ASP A 268 -23.25 23.27 -13.11
N ARG A 269 -22.95 24.24 -12.23
CA ARG A 269 -22.50 23.96 -10.87
C ARG A 269 -23.56 23.25 -10.03
N VAL A 270 -24.84 23.60 -10.20
CA VAL A 270 -25.94 22.92 -9.53
C VAL A 270 -26.10 21.50 -10.05
N LEU A 271 -26.14 21.33 -11.37
CA LEU A 271 -26.25 19.99 -11.99
C LEU A 271 -25.09 19.07 -11.57
N ILE A 272 -23.86 19.56 -11.55
CA ILE A 272 -22.70 18.77 -11.07
C ILE A 272 -22.92 18.33 -9.63
N ARG A 273 -23.34 19.23 -8.74
CA ARG A 273 -23.58 18.88 -7.34
C ARG A 273 -24.72 17.89 -7.17
N VAL A 274 -25.80 18.05 -7.92
CA VAL A 274 -26.96 17.16 -7.81
C VAL A 274 -26.64 15.79 -8.38
N LEU A 275 -26.21 15.69 -9.64
CA LEU A 275 -25.96 14.40 -10.27
C LEU A 275 -24.79 13.65 -9.63
N LEU A 276 -23.63 14.28 -9.50
CA LEU A 276 -22.48 13.57 -8.88
C LEU A 276 -22.67 13.37 -7.37
N GLY A 277 -23.39 14.25 -6.69
CA GLY A 277 -23.74 14.08 -5.29
C GLY A 277 -24.70 12.91 -5.09
N MET A 278 -25.72 12.79 -5.95
CA MET A 278 -26.68 11.68 -5.94
C MET A 278 -25.98 10.36 -6.26
N LEU A 279 -25.17 10.32 -7.32
CA LEU A 279 -24.38 9.14 -7.67
C LEU A 279 -23.46 8.70 -6.51
N THR A 280 -22.81 9.66 -5.86
CA THR A 280 -21.95 9.39 -4.69
C THR A 280 -22.77 8.81 -3.52
N ALA A 281 -23.94 9.36 -3.22
CA ALA A 281 -24.80 8.89 -2.13
C ALA A 281 -25.33 7.48 -2.42
N LEU A 282 -25.79 7.21 -3.64
CA LEU A 282 -26.24 5.87 -4.07
C LEU A 282 -25.10 4.85 -4.03
N SER A 283 -23.89 5.26 -4.45
CA SER A 283 -22.71 4.39 -4.38
C SER A 283 -22.31 4.04 -2.95
N LEU A 284 -22.48 4.94 -1.99
CA LEU A 284 -22.26 4.63 -0.57
C LEU A 284 -23.24 3.57 -0.05
N VAL A 285 -24.49 3.57 -0.53
CA VAL A 285 -25.45 2.50 -0.19
C VAL A 285 -25.01 1.16 -0.82
N VAL A 286 -24.50 1.18 -2.05
CA VAL A 286 -23.95 -0.02 -2.71
C VAL A 286 -22.76 -0.58 -1.93
N VAL A 287 -21.81 0.26 -1.52
CA VAL A 287 -20.66 -0.14 -0.68
C VAL A 287 -21.14 -0.71 0.66
N ALA A 288 -22.08 -0.05 1.33
CA ALA A 288 -22.65 -0.56 2.59
C ALA A 288 -23.29 -1.94 2.40
N SER A 289 -24.03 -2.16 1.30
CA SER A 289 -24.61 -3.45 0.95
C SER A 289 -23.53 -4.52 0.68
N ALA A 290 -22.43 -4.15 0.01
CA ALA A 290 -21.31 -5.07 -0.24
C ALA A 290 -20.61 -5.49 1.06
N LEU A 291 -20.36 -4.52 1.96
CA LEU A 291 -19.79 -4.79 3.29
C LEU A 291 -20.68 -5.73 4.12
N TYR A 292 -21.98 -5.46 4.15
CA TYR A 292 -22.93 -6.32 4.84
C TYR A 292 -22.91 -7.76 4.31
N ARG A 293 -22.95 -7.94 2.97
CA ARG A 293 -22.83 -9.27 2.34
C ARG A 293 -21.52 -9.96 2.71
N MET A 294 -20.40 -9.25 2.71
CA MET A 294 -19.11 -9.82 3.08
C MET A 294 -19.05 -10.22 4.54
N GLN A 295 -19.67 -9.45 5.44
CA GLN A 295 -19.79 -9.79 6.86
C GLN A 295 -20.56 -11.10 7.03
N VAL A 296 -21.76 -11.20 6.48
CA VAL A 296 -22.59 -12.42 6.54
C VAL A 296 -21.85 -13.63 5.95
N TYR A 297 -21.13 -13.43 4.85
CA TYR A 297 -20.33 -14.49 4.25
C TYR A 297 -19.18 -14.94 5.14
N THR A 298 -18.56 -14.01 5.85
CA THR A 298 -17.45 -14.30 6.78
C THR A 298 -17.95 -15.02 8.03
N GLU A 299 -19.11 -14.66 8.56
CA GLU A 299 -19.77 -15.36 9.67
C GLU A 299 -20.13 -16.81 9.30
N ALA A 300 -20.69 -17.01 8.10
CA ALA A 300 -21.08 -18.34 7.64
C ALA A 300 -19.89 -19.27 7.34
N TYR A 301 -18.82 -18.76 6.73
CA TYR A 301 -17.73 -19.58 6.19
C TYR A 301 -16.37 -19.33 6.83
N GLY A 302 -16.29 -18.49 7.87
CA GLY A 302 -15.04 -18.11 8.54
C GLY A 302 -14.29 -16.99 7.82
N ALA A 303 -13.31 -16.45 8.50
CA ALA A 303 -12.45 -15.38 8.00
C ALA A 303 -11.30 -15.92 7.13
N THR A 304 -10.97 -15.21 6.05
CA THR A 304 -9.80 -15.50 5.21
C THR A 304 -9.05 -14.22 4.86
N ARG A 305 -7.77 -14.34 4.46
CA ARG A 305 -6.95 -13.20 3.99
C ARG A 305 -7.65 -12.40 2.90
N LEU A 306 -8.22 -13.11 1.91
CA LEU A 306 -8.92 -12.47 0.80
C LEU A 306 -10.14 -11.68 1.28
N ARG A 307 -10.98 -12.28 2.16
CA ARG A 307 -12.18 -11.61 2.68
C ARG A 307 -11.81 -10.38 3.49
N LEU A 308 -10.82 -10.49 4.38
CA LEU A 308 -10.35 -9.36 5.18
C LEU A 308 -9.75 -8.25 4.31
N PHE A 309 -8.92 -8.60 3.32
CA PHE A 309 -8.35 -7.64 2.38
C PHE A 309 -9.43 -6.91 1.60
N VAL A 310 -10.38 -7.65 1.07
CA VAL A 310 -11.49 -7.11 0.29
C VAL A 310 -12.39 -6.21 1.14
N THR A 311 -12.72 -6.61 2.36
CA THR A 311 -13.44 -5.76 3.33
C THR A 311 -12.69 -4.44 3.58
N THR A 312 -11.36 -4.50 3.71
CA THR A 312 -10.52 -3.31 3.87
C THR A 312 -10.59 -2.40 2.64
N VAL A 313 -10.55 -2.98 1.44
CA VAL A 313 -10.68 -2.23 0.18
C VAL A 313 -12.06 -1.58 0.06
N GLU A 314 -13.14 -2.28 0.40
CA GLU A 314 -14.50 -1.73 0.38
C GLU A 314 -14.68 -0.57 1.37
N PHE A 315 -14.16 -0.69 2.59
CA PHE A 315 -14.12 0.42 3.53
C PHE A 315 -13.36 1.62 2.98
N TRP A 316 -12.22 1.37 2.35
CA TRP A 316 -11.44 2.42 1.71
C TRP A 316 -12.17 3.06 0.54
N LEU A 317 -12.85 2.29 -0.32
CA LEU A 317 -13.69 2.82 -1.40
C LEU A 317 -14.83 3.67 -0.84
N GLY A 318 -15.49 3.23 0.24
CA GLY A 318 -16.50 4.02 0.94
C GLY A 318 -15.95 5.37 1.42
N LEU A 319 -14.77 5.36 2.03
CA LEU A 319 -14.07 6.58 2.43
C LEU A 319 -13.75 7.47 1.22
N LEU A 320 -13.32 6.88 0.10
CA LEU A 320 -13.08 7.64 -1.13
C LEU A 320 -14.36 8.30 -1.66
N PHE A 321 -15.51 7.62 -1.63
CA PHE A 321 -16.79 8.25 -2.00
C PHE A 321 -17.13 9.42 -1.09
N VAL A 322 -16.91 9.32 0.21
CA VAL A 322 -17.11 10.46 1.13
C VAL A 322 -16.20 11.63 0.76
N LEU A 323 -14.90 11.38 0.52
CA LEU A 323 -13.94 12.41 0.15
C LEU A 323 -14.27 13.06 -1.19
N VAL A 324 -14.67 12.25 -2.18
CA VAL A 324 -15.09 12.73 -3.50
C VAL A 324 -16.38 13.53 -3.39
N GLY A 325 -17.36 13.08 -2.61
CA GLY A 325 -18.60 13.82 -2.33
C GLY A 325 -18.33 15.20 -1.74
N VAL A 326 -17.44 15.30 -0.76
CA VAL A 326 -16.99 16.58 -0.20
C VAL A 326 -16.32 17.45 -1.27
N GLY A 327 -15.49 16.86 -2.13
CA GLY A 327 -14.84 17.54 -3.26
C GLY A 327 -15.86 18.10 -4.28
N VAL A 328 -16.88 17.31 -4.62
CA VAL A 328 -17.98 17.68 -5.52
C VAL A 328 -18.81 18.81 -4.92
N LEU A 329 -19.22 18.71 -3.66
CA LEU A 329 -20.02 19.74 -2.97
C LEU A 329 -19.27 21.07 -2.89
N ARG A 330 -17.98 21.02 -2.59
CA ARG A 330 -17.11 22.21 -2.50
C ARG A 330 -16.61 22.70 -3.86
N LEU A 331 -16.80 21.94 -4.95
CA LEU A 331 -16.24 22.17 -6.28
C LEU A 331 -14.72 22.39 -6.27
N ARG A 332 -14.03 21.79 -5.31
CA ARG A 332 -12.59 21.88 -5.10
C ARG A 332 -12.03 20.47 -4.85
N GLY A 333 -11.17 19.99 -5.76
CA GLY A 333 -10.63 18.61 -5.71
C GLY A 333 -9.12 18.51 -5.73
N GLY A 334 -8.37 19.63 -5.71
CA GLY A 334 -6.90 19.60 -5.81
C GLY A 334 -6.18 18.85 -4.67
N TRP A 335 -6.84 18.64 -3.54
CA TRP A 335 -6.35 17.89 -2.38
C TRP A 335 -6.64 16.36 -2.48
N LEU A 336 -7.65 15.98 -3.28
CA LEU A 336 -8.12 14.59 -3.40
C LEU A 336 -7.00 13.58 -3.70
N PRO A 337 -6.13 13.77 -4.72
CA PRO A 337 -5.13 12.76 -5.06
C PRO A 337 -4.20 12.40 -3.89
N ARG A 338 -3.84 13.40 -3.07
CA ARG A 338 -3.00 13.17 -1.89
C ARG A 338 -3.73 12.41 -0.80
N LEU A 339 -5.01 12.73 -0.57
CA LEU A 339 -5.81 12.02 0.41
C LEU A 339 -6.13 10.59 -0.04
N VAL A 340 -6.33 10.35 -1.33
CA VAL A 340 -6.49 9.00 -1.87
C VAL A 340 -5.29 8.12 -1.50
N VAL A 341 -4.08 8.62 -1.74
CA VAL A 341 -2.85 7.90 -1.38
C VAL A 341 -2.69 7.82 0.14
N GLY A 342 -2.91 8.92 0.86
CA GLY A 342 -2.78 8.96 2.31
C GLY A 342 -3.74 8.01 3.03
N THR A 343 -4.99 7.92 2.57
CA THR A 343 -5.99 6.99 3.13
C THR A 343 -5.71 5.54 2.76
N ALA A 344 -5.15 5.26 1.57
CA ALA A 344 -4.67 3.92 1.21
C ALA A 344 -3.53 3.46 2.14
N VAL A 345 -2.56 4.33 2.40
CA VAL A 345 -1.48 4.07 3.37
C VAL A 345 -2.06 3.86 4.77
N ALA A 346 -3.00 4.70 5.20
CA ALA A 346 -3.66 4.55 6.50
C ALA A 346 -4.43 3.23 6.61
N ALA A 347 -5.11 2.79 5.55
CA ALA A 347 -5.81 1.50 5.50
C ALA A 347 -4.84 0.32 5.62
N LEU A 348 -3.69 0.34 4.92
CA LEU A 348 -2.65 -0.68 5.03
C LEU A 348 -2.01 -0.73 6.43
N LEU A 349 -1.68 0.43 7.00
CA LEU A 349 -1.15 0.51 8.36
C LEU A 349 -2.19 0.09 9.41
N GLY A 350 -3.46 0.44 9.21
CA GLY A 350 -4.58 -0.03 10.03
C GLY A 350 -4.71 -1.55 9.98
N LEU A 351 -4.64 -2.13 8.77
CA LEU A 351 -4.65 -3.58 8.59
C LEU A 351 -3.45 -4.24 9.28
N ALA A 352 -2.26 -3.63 9.19
CA ALA A 352 -1.08 -4.09 9.91
C ALA A 352 -1.24 -3.99 11.44
N ALA A 353 -1.90 -2.95 11.95
CA ALA A 353 -2.18 -2.77 13.37
C ALA A 353 -3.12 -3.86 13.92
N ILE A 354 -4.17 -4.21 13.18
CA ILE A 354 -5.14 -5.28 13.52
C ILE A 354 -4.47 -6.66 13.57
N ASN A 355 -3.31 -6.85 12.91
CA ASN A 355 -2.63 -8.15 12.79
C ASN A 355 -3.49 -9.19 12.07
N PRO A 356 -3.59 -9.13 10.74
CA PRO A 356 -4.61 -9.83 9.96
C PRO A 356 -4.60 -11.35 10.14
N ASP A 357 -3.43 -12.00 10.12
CA ASP A 357 -3.36 -13.45 10.26
C ASP A 357 -3.75 -13.93 11.67
N ARG A 358 -3.42 -13.14 12.70
CA ARG A 358 -3.89 -13.39 14.06
C ARG A 358 -5.40 -13.19 14.18
N PHE A 359 -5.93 -12.08 13.66
CA PHE A 359 -7.37 -11.80 13.66
C PHE A 359 -8.16 -12.91 12.96
N ILE A 360 -7.69 -13.38 11.80
CA ILE A 360 -8.29 -14.48 11.06
C ILE A 360 -8.29 -15.76 11.90
N ALA A 361 -7.16 -16.07 12.54
CA ALA A 361 -7.06 -17.26 13.37
C ALA A 361 -7.97 -17.18 14.62
N GLU A 362 -8.02 -16.04 15.32
CA GLU A 362 -8.91 -15.80 16.46
C GLU A 362 -10.37 -16.01 16.07
N HIS A 363 -10.82 -15.35 14.98
CA HIS A 363 -12.20 -15.45 14.50
C HIS A 363 -12.58 -16.90 14.13
N ASN A 364 -11.70 -17.65 13.48
CA ASN A 364 -11.98 -19.03 13.09
C ASN A 364 -11.94 -20.00 14.28
N VAL A 365 -11.05 -19.77 15.27
CA VAL A 365 -11.01 -20.55 16.51
C VAL A 365 -12.27 -20.31 17.35
N ASP A 366 -12.72 -19.06 17.47
CA ASP A 366 -13.94 -18.75 18.22
C ASP A 366 -15.19 -19.32 17.52
N ARG A 367 -15.28 -19.22 16.19
CA ARG A 367 -16.32 -19.87 15.38
C ARG A 367 -16.30 -21.40 15.54
N TYR A 368 -15.11 -22.02 15.63
CA TYR A 368 -15.00 -23.47 15.89
C TYR A 368 -15.63 -23.84 17.22
N ARG A 369 -15.45 -23.05 18.26
CA ARG A 369 -16.07 -23.30 19.59
C ARG A 369 -17.60 -23.26 19.53
N GLU A 370 -18.16 -22.43 18.67
CA GLU A 370 -19.61 -22.28 18.53
C GLU A 370 -20.21 -23.33 17.60
N THR A 371 -19.54 -23.65 16.51
CA THR A 371 -20.13 -24.44 15.40
C THR A 371 -19.52 -25.84 15.21
N GLY A 372 -18.36 -26.10 15.84
CA GLY A 372 -17.55 -27.31 15.61
C GLY A 372 -16.87 -27.36 14.23
N ARG A 373 -16.97 -26.33 13.40
CA ARG A 373 -16.45 -26.30 12.02
C ARG A 373 -15.15 -25.54 11.93
N LEU A 374 -14.10 -26.17 11.38
CA LEU A 374 -12.77 -25.57 11.26
C LEU A 374 -12.07 -26.03 9.96
N ASP A 375 -11.54 -25.10 9.19
CA ASP A 375 -10.66 -25.40 8.05
C ASP A 375 -9.20 -25.39 8.52
N VAL A 376 -8.73 -26.52 9.04
CA VAL A 376 -7.37 -26.70 9.54
C VAL A 376 -6.34 -26.50 8.43
N GLY A 377 -6.64 -26.94 7.19
CA GLY A 377 -5.76 -26.80 6.05
C GLY A 377 -5.48 -25.33 5.69
N TYR A 378 -6.53 -24.50 5.70
CA TYR A 378 -6.37 -23.06 5.50
C TYR A 378 -5.57 -22.39 6.63
N LEU A 379 -5.89 -22.75 7.88
CA LEU A 379 -5.22 -22.16 9.06
C LEU A 379 -3.73 -22.52 9.12
N ALA A 380 -3.36 -23.71 8.70
CA ALA A 380 -1.97 -24.14 8.59
C ALA A 380 -1.14 -23.31 7.59
N GLY A 381 -1.79 -22.62 6.63
CA GLY A 381 -1.18 -21.70 5.67
C GLY A 381 -1.01 -20.26 6.18
N LEU A 382 -1.41 -19.95 7.42
CA LEU A 382 -1.24 -18.62 8.00
C LEU A 382 0.23 -18.40 8.42
N SER A 383 0.56 -17.15 8.75
CA SER A 383 1.91 -16.79 9.22
C SER A 383 2.09 -17.07 10.72
N ALA A 384 3.33 -16.91 11.20
CA ALA A 384 3.67 -17.04 12.61
C ALA A 384 2.86 -16.11 13.54
N ASP A 385 2.27 -15.04 13.01
CA ASP A 385 1.39 -14.16 13.77
C ASP A 385 0.11 -14.86 14.28
N ALA A 386 -0.32 -15.95 13.61
CA ALA A 386 -1.52 -16.72 13.97
C ALA A 386 -1.29 -17.69 15.13
N VAL A 387 -0.02 -18.02 15.44
CA VAL A 387 0.34 -19.04 16.44
C VAL A 387 -0.35 -18.84 17.78
N PRO A 388 -0.39 -17.62 18.38
CA PRO A 388 -1.04 -17.43 19.69
C PRO A 388 -2.55 -17.75 19.71
N ALA A 389 -3.22 -17.64 18.58
CA ALA A 389 -4.63 -17.98 18.45
C ALA A 389 -4.83 -19.48 18.22
N LEU A 390 -4.01 -20.07 17.36
CA LEU A 390 -4.06 -21.49 17.00
C LEU A 390 -3.63 -22.39 18.18
N ASP A 391 -2.78 -21.88 19.08
CA ASP A 391 -2.37 -22.57 20.30
C ASP A 391 -3.52 -22.86 21.27
N ARG A 392 -4.66 -22.18 21.11
CA ARG A 392 -5.89 -22.40 21.91
C ARG A 392 -6.78 -23.54 21.40
N LEU A 393 -6.44 -24.17 20.30
CA LEU A 393 -7.17 -25.32 19.75
C LEU A 393 -6.90 -26.57 20.58
N PRO A 394 -7.88 -27.50 20.70
CA PRO A 394 -7.65 -28.81 21.28
C PRO A 394 -6.76 -29.67 20.39
N GLU A 395 -6.02 -30.64 21.00
CA GLU A 395 -5.35 -31.67 20.20
C GLU A 395 -6.39 -32.65 19.59
N PRO A 396 -6.16 -33.20 18.38
CA PRO A 396 -4.96 -33.03 17.54
C PRO A 396 -4.99 -31.82 16.60
N LEU A 397 -6.08 -31.03 16.58
CA LEU A 397 -6.28 -29.90 15.68
C LEU A 397 -5.18 -28.82 15.83
N ARG A 398 -4.76 -28.56 17.07
CA ARG A 398 -3.67 -27.65 17.39
C ARG A 398 -2.39 -28.03 16.65
N SER A 399 -1.93 -29.27 16.86
CA SER A 399 -0.71 -29.78 16.22
C SER A 399 -0.82 -29.79 14.69
N CYS A 400 -1.98 -30.11 14.13
CA CYS A 400 -2.21 -30.08 12.71
C CYS A 400 -2.15 -28.65 12.11
N ALA A 401 -2.75 -27.68 12.78
CA ALA A 401 -2.74 -26.28 12.33
C ALA A 401 -1.36 -25.64 12.46
N LEU A 402 -0.55 -26.04 13.45
CA LEU A 402 0.75 -25.44 13.74
C LEU A 402 1.93 -26.12 13.03
N ARG A 403 1.76 -27.36 12.52
CA ARG A 403 2.85 -28.20 11.97
C ARG A 403 3.67 -27.49 10.89
N SER A 404 3.02 -26.88 9.92
CA SER A 404 3.71 -26.20 8.80
C SER A 404 4.44 -24.93 9.26
N ILE A 405 3.86 -24.19 10.22
CA ILE A 405 4.45 -22.98 10.78
C ILE A 405 5.69 -23.35 11.64
N ALA A 406 5.61 -24.45 12.39
CA ALA A 406 6.71 -24.96 13.18
C ALA A 406 7.85 -25.53 12.29
N ALA A 407 7.50 -26.24 11.23
CA ALA A 407 8.46 -26.84 10.28
C ALA A 407 9.23 -25.78 9.46
N ALA A 408 8.70 -24.57 9.29
CA ALA A 408 9.40 -23.49 8.61
C ALA A 408 10.70 -23.04 9.32
N GLY A 409 10.93 -23.54 10.53
CA GLY A 409 12.17 -23.40 11.29
C GLY A 409 12.52 -21.99 11.72
N PRO A 410 13.56 -21.83 12.54
CA PRO A 410 14.09 -20.53 12.86
C PRO A 410 14.96 -20.06 11.68
N GLU A 411 14.47 -19.10 10.90
CA GLU A 411 15.38 -18.31 10.08
C GLU A 411 16.34 -17.58 11.01
N THR A 412 17.62 -17.95 10.99
CA THR A 412 18.68 -17.33 11.79
C THR A 412 19.30 -16.17 11.02
N GLY A 413 19.64 -15.10 11.75
CA GLY A 413 20.31 -13.92 11.22
C GLY A 413 19.63 -12.60 11.57
N LEU A 414 20.39 -11.50 11.56
CA LEU A 414 19.92 -10.16 11.90
C LEU A 414 18.79 -9.65 10.95
N GLY A 415 18.77 -10.13 9.69
CA GLY A 415 17.75 -9.77 8.70
C GLY A 415 16.39 -10.46 8.90
N THR A 416 16.29 -11.41 9.81
CA THR A 416 15.07 -12.19 10.08
C THR A 416 14.38 -11.82 11.37
N ALA A 417 14.87 -10.78 12.08
CA ALA A 417 14.27 -10.29 13.30
C ALA A 417 12.84 -9.80 13.04
N ASN A 418 11.86 -10.57 13.53
CA ASN A 418 10.44 -10.28 13.41
C ASN A 418 9.72 -10.65 14.71
N LEU A 419 8.93 -9.69 15.23
CA LEU A 419 8.25 -9.84 16.52
C LEU A 419 7.24 -11.00 16.54
N GLY A 420 6.50 -11.18 15.42
CA GLY A 420 5.54 -12.28 15.29
C GLY A 420 6.23 -13.64 15.35
N ARG A 421 7.34 -13.81 14.64
CA ARG A 421 8.14 -15.04 14.65
C ARG A 421 8.80 -15.28 16.02
N ALA A 422 9.26 -14.22 16.69
CA ALA A 422 9.84 -14.36 18.05
C ALA A 422 8.80 -14.87 19.04
N ARG A 423 7.57 -14.33 19.01
CA ARG A 423 6.46 -14.79 19.86
C ARG A 423 6.07 -16.24 19.55
N ALA A 424 6.00 -16.62 18.28
CA ALA A 424 5.71 -18.00 17.88
C ALA A 424 6.77 -18.98 18.40
N ARG A 425 8.06 -18.64 18.32
CA ARG A 425 9.15 -19.45 18.86
C ARG A 425 9.02 -19.67 20.37
N ALA A 426 8.73 -18.61 21.12
CA ALA A 426 8.54 -18.72 22.57
C ALA A 426 7.40 -19.69 22.92
N LEU A 427 6.29 -19.66 22.17
CA LEU A 427 5.17 -20.59 22.36
C LEU A 427 5.54 -22.03 21.97
N PHE A 428 6.27 -22.27 20.90
CA PHE A 428 6.70 -23.61 20.50
C PHE A 428 7.69 -24.22 21.50
N THR A 429 8.49 -23.38 22.18
CA THR A 429 9.38 -23.85 23.25
C THR A 429 8.57 -24.25 24.50
N ALA A 430 7.51 -23.49 24.83
CA ALA A 430 6.66 -23.79 25.99
C ALA A 430 5.70 -24.97 25.71
N HIS A 431 5.14 -25.02 24.50
CA HIS A 431 4.16 -26.02 24.07
C HIS A 431 4.60 -26.65 22.72
N PRO A 432 5.45 -27.68 22.74
CA PRO A 432 5.92 -28.34 21.52
C PRO A 432 4.78 -28.89 20.67
N VAL A 433 4.98 -28.91 19.36
CA VAL A 433 4.01 -29.44 18.39
C VAL A 433 4.28 -30.95 18.21
N SER A 434 3.23 -31.76 18.36
CA SER A 434 3.33 -33.21 18.18
C SER A 434 3.51 -33.61 16.72
N ALA A 435 4.67 -34.17 16.38
CA ALA A 435 4.99 -34.62 15.00
C ALA A 435 4.08 -35.77 14.54
N GLY A 436 3.63 -36.64 15.45
CA GLY A 436 2.81 -37.82 15.19
C GLY A 436 1.30 -37.60 15.23
N ALA A 437 0.82 -36.37 15.37
CA ALA A 437 -0.63 -36.10 15.40
C ALA A 437 -1.28 -36.51 14.08
N THR A 438 -2.29 -37.39 14.14
CA THR A 438 -3.13 -37.75 13.00
C THR A 438 -4.09 -36.59 12.74
N CYS A 439 -3.91 -35.95 11.61
CA CYS A 439 -4.78 -34.84 11.21
C CYS A 439 -6.08 -35.40 10.65
N PRO A 440 -7.24 -34.98 11.16
CA PRO A 440 -8.51 -35.34 10.54
C PRO A 440 -8.45 -34.87 9.08
N GLU A 441 -8.99 -35.71 8.17
CA GLU A 441 -9.15 -35.29 6.77
C GLU A 441 -9.87 -33.95 6.77
N ALA A 442 -9.29 -32.97 6.04
CA ALA A 442 -9.80 -31.61 6.03
C ALA A 442 -11.32 -31.67 5.80
N TYR A 443 -12.09 -31.16 6.77
CA TYR A 443 -13.52 -30.94 6.59
C TYR A 443 -13.66 -29.98 5.40
N ARG A 444 -13.77 -30.56 4.19
CA ARG A 444 -14.11 -29.81 2.99
C ARG A 444 -15.59 -29.46 3.07
N TRP A 445 -15.86 -28.19 3.00
CA TRP A 445 -17.22 -27.60 2.92
C TRP A 445 -17.95 -28.01 1.67
#